data_095a80a70e063e42d5c90b55ae3791cc
#
_entry.id   095a80a70e063e42d5c90b55ae3791cc
#
_cell.length_a   1.000
_cell.length_b   1.000
_cell.length_c   1.000
_cell.angle_alpha   90.00
_cell.angle_beta   90.00
_cell.angle_gamma   90.00
#
_symmetry.space_group_name_H-M   'P 1'
#
loop_
_entity.id
_entity.type
_entity.pdbx_description
1 polymer ?
#
loop_
_entity_poly.entity_id
_entity_poly.type
_entity_poly.pdbx_seq_one_letter_code
_entity_poly.pdbx_strand_id
1 'polypeptide(L)'
;AVKYGQTRQIGDATVSFHPAGHVPGSAQIKVEVSGEIWVVSGDYKTENDGLSDPFEPVACHSFITECTFGMPVFDWQPQAAVMAQINDWWANNAAEGRTSVLGAYALGKAQRLLVHLNPDIGPILSHTAIAKTNDILDRQSILTNNSIQVTANLDVKNLPGALVLAPPSALVSAWLRRFGPV
;
A
#
# COMPACT_ATOMS: atom_id res chain seq x y z
N ALA A 1 0.91 -7.12 20.15
CA ALA A 1 0.18 -6.15 19.33
C ALA A 1 -0.60 -5.21 20.27
N VAL A 2 -0.74 -3.95 19.90
CA VAL A 2 -1.55 -2.94 20.59
C VAL A 2 -2.67 -2.54 19.63
N LYS A 3 -3.90 -2.46 20.13
CA LYS A 3 -5.04 -2.01 19.32
C LYS A 3 -5.11 -0.49 19.28
N TYR A 4 -5.69 0.07 18.23
CA TYR A 4 -6.00 1.50 18.18
C TYR A 4 -6.90 1.88 19.36
N GLY A 5 -6.67 3.08 19.90
CA GLY A 5 -7.35 3.60 21.09
C GLY A 5 -6.95 2.95 22.42
N GLN A 6 -6.18 1.83 22.39
CA GLN A 6 -5.72 1.20 23.60
C GLN A 6 -4.64 2.05 24.28
N THR A 7 -4.88 2.45 25.51
CA THR A 7 -3.93 3.25 26.31
C THR A 7 -2.87 2.38 27.00
N ARG A 8 -1.68 2.94 27.16
CA ARG A 8 -0.56 2.38 27.92
C ARG A 8 0.03 3.47 28.82
N GLN A 9 0.30 3.14 30.06
CA GLN A 9 1.01 4.01 30.97
C GLN A 9 2.52 3.76 30.87
N ILE A 10 3.30 4.84 30.65
CA ILE A 10 4.77 4.78 30.59
C ILE A 10 5.29 5.93 31.46
N GLY A 11 5.69 5.64 32.71
CA GLY A 11 5.96 6.66 33.72
C GLY A 11 4.73 7.51 33.96
N ASP A 12 4.87 8.83 33.85
CA ASP A 12 3.77 9.80 34.00
C ASP A 12 2.98 10.03 32.71
N ALA A 13 3.39 9.41 31.59
CA ALA A 13 2.75 9.57 30.30
C ALA A 13 1.71 8.49 30.03
N THR A 14 0.57 8.88 29.49
CA THR A 14 -0.41 7.98 28.89
C THR A 14 -0.22 8.00 27.37
N VAL A 15 0.02 6.83 26.76
CA VAL A 15 0.28 6.68 25.33
C VAL A 15 -0.82 5.86 24.69
N SER A 16 -1.28 6.27 23.50
CA SER A 16 -2.20 5.51 22.66
C SER A 16 -1.85 5.65 21.17
N PHE A 17 -2.34 4.68 20.37
CA PHE A 17 -2.18 4.68 18.93
C PHE A 17 -3.52 4.92 18.25
N HIS A 18 -3.50 5.74 17.18
CA HIS A 18 -4.67 6.09 16.40
C HIS A 18 -4.38 5.88 14.91
N PRO A 19 -5.37 5.51 14.07
CA PRO A 19 -5.12 5.27 12.66
C PRO A 19 -4.48 6.47 11.95
N ALA A 20 -3.44 6.22 11.17
CA ALA A 20 -2.78 7.23 10.36
C ALA A 20 -3.21 7.22 8.88
N GLY A 21 -3.95 6.20 8.41
CA GLY A 21 -4.46 6.13 7.05
C GLY A 21 -3.44 5.82 5.95
N HIS A 22 -2.16 5.72 6.30
CA HIS A 22 -1.07 5.63 5.32
C HIS A 22 -0.91 4.23 4.68
N VAL A 23 -0.83 3.22 5.53
CA VAL A 23 -0.76 1.79 5.15
C VAL A 23 -1.48 0.97 6.22
N PRO A 24 -1.85 -0.31 5.93
CA PRO A 24 -2.46 -1.17 6.95
C PRO A 24 -1.62 -1.23 8.23
N GLY A 25 -2.22 -0.85 9.37
CA GLY A 25 -1.57 -0.83 10.67
C GLY A 25 -0.72 0.42 10.96
N SER A 26 -0.66 1.41 10.08
CA SER A 26 0.00 2.70 10.35
C SER A 26 -0.72 3.47 11.45
N ALA A 27 0.04 4.09 12.37
CA ALA A 27 -0.52 4.74 13.53
C ALA A 27 0.12 6.09 13.83
N GLN A 28 -0.72 7.05 14.22
CA GLN A 28 -0.32 8.23 14.96
C GLN A 28 -0.08 7.83 16.43
N ILE A 29 0.83 8.51 17.10
CA ILE A 29 1.12 8.29 18.52
C ILE A 29 0.60 9.51 19.30
N LYS A 30 -0.41 9.29 20.15
CA LYS A 30 -0.85 10.28 21.13
C LYS A 30 -0.11 10.06 22.45
N VAL A 31 0.45 11.13 23.01
CA VAL A 31 1.09 11.15 24.31
C VAL A 31 0.43 12.22 25.16
N GLU A 32 0.01 11.87 26.36
CA GLU A 32 -0.61 12.79 27.32
C GLU A 32 0.16 12.78 28.64
N VAL A 33 0.60 13.97 29.09
CA VAL A 33 1.30 14.18 30.34
C VAL A 33 0.71 15.40 31.04
N SER A 34 0.26 15.24 32.26
CA SER A 34 -0.30 16.36 33.08
C SER A 34 -1.38 17.18 32.37
N GLY A 35 -2.21 16.53 31.55
CA GLY A 35 -3.28 17.16 30.76
C GLY A 35 -2.83 17.82 29.47
N GLU A 36 -1.54 17.83 29.14
CA GLU A 36 -1.02 18.28 27.87
C GLU A 36 -0.94 17.11 26.88
N ILE A 37 -1.48 17.29 25.67
CA ILE A 37 -1.61 16.25 24.64
C ILE A 37 -0.74 16.60 23.45
N TRP A 38 0.14 15.68 23.09
CA TRP A 38 0.97 15.72 21.90
C TRP A 38 0.60 14.58 20.98
N VAL A 39 0.58 14.85 19.66
CA VAL A 39 0.39 13.81 18.65
C VAL A 39 1.53 13.86 17.66
N VAL A 40 2.13 12.70 17.38
CA VAL A 40 3.13 12.50 16.33
C VAL A 40 2.46 11.69 15.22
N SER A 41 2.33 12.29 14.03
CA SER A 41 1.57 11.68 12.94
C SER A 41 2.23 10.41 12.36
N GLY A 42 3.57 10.34 12.35
CA GLY A 42 4.27 9.47 11.42
C GLY A 42 3.90 9.82 9.97
N ASP A 43 4.09 8.91 9.04
CA ASP A 43 3.55 9.04 7.68
C ASP A 43 2.03 8.83 7.75
N TYR A 44 1.26 9.77 7.19
CA TYR A 44 -0.20 9.71 7.24
C TYR A 44 -0.85 10.05 5.90
N LYS A 45 -2.11 9.67 5.77
CA LYS A 45 -2.94 9.97 4.61
C LYS A 45 -4.38 10.23 5.05
N THR A 46 -4.90 11.40 4.73
CA THR A 46 -6.27 11.80 5.12
C THR A 46 -7.36 11.22 4.21
N GLU A 47 -7.01 10.89 2.95
CA GLU A 47 -7.94 10.26 2.02
C GLU A 47 -8.00 8.74 2.26
N ASN A 48 -9.21 8.20 2.27
CA ASN A 48 -9.41 6.75 2.35
C ASN A 48 -8.90 6.06 1.08
N ASP A 49 -8.06 5.04 1.24
CA ASP A 49 -7.51 4.25 0.13
C ASP A 49 -8.26 2.94 -0.14
N GLY A 50 -9.31 2.65 0.62
CA GLY A 50 -10.11 1.43 0.52
C GLY A 50 -9.47 0.19 1.15
N LEU A 51 -8.32 0.34 1.83
CA LEU A 51 -7.57 -0.77 2.43
C LEU A 51 -7.15 -0.50 3.87
N SER A 52 -6.56 0.67 4.13
CA SER A 52 -6.05 1.05 5.45
C SER A 52 -7.18 1.56 6.34
N ASP A 53 -7.01 1.42 7.67
CA ASP A 53 -7.91 2.12 8.60
C ASP A 53 -7.86 3.62 8.31
N PRO A 54 -9.02 4.29 8.14
CA PRO A 54 -9.06 5.71 7.79
C PRO A 54 -8.34 6.58 8.85
N PHE A 55 -7.70 7.67 8.39
CA PHE A 55 -7.07 8.64 9.28
C PHE A 55 -8.07 9.14 10.34
N GLU A 56 -7.68 9.07 11.60
CA GLU A 56 -8.47 9.56 12.73
C GLU A 56 -7.92 10.92 13.19
N PRO A 57 -8.68 12.02 13.06
CA PRO A 57 -8.27 13.31 13.65
C PRO A 57 -8.23 13.21 15.17
N VAL A 58 -7.08 13.46 15.78
CA VAL A 58 -6.90 13.44 17.25
C VAL A 58 -6.74 14.86 17.76
N ALA A 59 -7.63 15.29 18.65
CA ALA A 59 -7.50 16.60 19.31
C ALA A 59 -6.23 16.63 20.18
N CYS A 60 -5.40 17.66 20.00
CA CYS A 60 -4.14 17.82 20.74
C CYS A 60 -3.76 19.29 20.91
N HIS A 61 -2.83 19.54 21.84
CA HIS A 61 -2.21 20.85 22.03
C HIS A 61 -1.06 21.08 21.05
N SER A 62 -0.32 19.99 20.74
CA SER A 62 0.80 20.03 19.80
C SER A 62 0.71 18.86 18.83
N PHE A 63 0.86 19.16 17.52
CA PHE A 63 0.87 18.16 16.45
C PHE A 63 2.21 18.18 15.71
N ILE A 64 2.96 17.07 15.78
CA ILE A 64 4.21 16.89 15.06
C ILE A 64 3.88 16.11 13.79
N THR A 65 4.05 16.76 12.64
CA THR A 65 3.66 16.21 11.34
C THR A 65 4.86 16.08 10.40
N GLU A 66 4.81 15.03 9.56
CA GLU A 66 5.63 14.97 8.35
C GLU A 66 5.14 16.00 7.33
N CYS A 67 5.96 16.34 6.34
CA CYS A 67 5.63 17.35 5.32
C CYS A 67 6.20 16.99 3.94
N THR A 68 6.30 15.71 3.61
CA THR A 68 6.91 15.21 2.36
C THR A 68 6.25 15.83 1.14
N PHE A 69 4.93 15.96 1.13
CA PHE A 69 4.13 16.50 0.03
C PHE A 69 3.39 17.81 0.40
N GLY A 70 3.89 18.55 1.39
CA GLY A 70 3.27 19.78 1.88
C GLY A 70 3.39 20.99 0.94
N MET A 71 4.14 20.88 -0.15
CA MET A 71 4.26 21.97 -1.12
C MET A 71 3.07 21.99 -2.09
N PRO A 72 2.53 23.19 -2.46
CA PRO A 72 1.40 23.33 -3.39
C PRO A 72 1.65 22.79 -4.81
N VAL A 73 2.90 22.47 -5.15
CA VAL A 73 3.25 21.89 -6.45
C VAL A 73 2.72 20.45 -6.61
N PHE A 74 2.41 19.77 -5.52
CA PHE A 74 1.83 18.43 -5.53
C PHE A 74 0.32 18.52 -5.67
N ASP A 75 -0.18 18.38 -6.89
CA ASP A 75 -1.60 18.28 -7.22
C ASP A 75 -1.93 16.82 -7.55
N TRP A 76 -2.64 16.16 -6.63
CA TRP A 76 -2.97 14.74 -6.75
C TRP A 76 -4.30 14.53 -7.45
N GLN A 77 -4.28 13.73 -8.51
CA GLN A 77 -5.52 13.26 -9.13
C GLN A 77 -6.30 12.35 -8.17
N PRO A 78 -7.65 12.36 -8.24
CA PRO A 78 -8.47 11.43 -7.49
C PRO A 78 -8.04 9.97 -7.72
N GLN A 79 -7.97 9.18 -6.65
CA GLN A 79 -7.53 7.78 -6.73
C GLN A 79 -8.27 6.97 -7.79
N ALA A 80 -9.60 7.14 -7.88
CA ALA A 80 -10.42 6.43 -8.84
C ALA A 80 -10.00 6.72 -10.30
N ALA A 81 -9.64 7.97 -10.62
CA ALA A 81 -9.16 8.35 -11.95
C ALA A 81 -7.82 7.69 -12.29
N VAL A 82 -6.88 7.69 -11.32
CA VAL A 82 -5.57 7.04 -11.50
C VAL A 82 -5.73 5.53 -11.68
N MET A 83 -6.61 4.89 -10.90
CA MET A 83 -6.84 3.44 -11.01
C MET A 83 -7.54 3.07 -12.31
N ALA A 84 -8.46 3.89 -12.82
CA ALA A 84 -9.04 3.70 -14.14
C ALA A 84 -7.97 3.76 -15.24
N GLN A 85 -7.09 4.76 -15.23
CA GLN A 85 -5.99 4.88 -16.19
C GLN A 85 -5.05 3.66 -16.14
N ILE A 86 -4.75 3.13 -14.95
CA ILE A 86 -3.92 1.93 -14.79
C ILE A 86 -4.61 0.71 -15.40
N ASN A 87 -5.90 0.51 -15.14
CA ASN A 87 -6.65 -0.59 -15.69
C ASN A 87 -6.78 -0.50 -17.22
N ASP A 88 -7.03 0.69 -17.77
CA ASP A 88 -7.09 0.91 -19.22
C ASP A 88 -5.74 0.64 -19.90
N TRP A 89 -4.65 1.14 -19.31
CA TRP A 89 -3.30 0.85 -19.80
C TRP A 89 -3.00 -0.64 -19.77
N TRP A 90 -3.34 -1.34 -18.70
CA TRP A 90 -3.16 -2.78 -18.60
C TRP A 90 -4.02 -3.53 -19.61
N ALA A 91 -5.30 -3.18 -19.76
CA ALA A 91 -6.21 -3.81 -20.72
C ALA A 91 -5.68 -3.70 -22.16
N ASN A 92 -5.16 -2.53 -22.55
CA ASN A 92 -4.55 -2.31 -23.87
C ASN A 92 -3.33 -3.22 -24.08
N ASN A 93 -2.44 -3.34 -23.09
CA ASN A 93 -1.30 -4.24 -23.18
C ASN A 93 -1.71 -5.72 -23.20
N ALA A 94 -2.70 -6.09 -22.40
CA ALA A 94 -3.21 -7.46 -22.34
C ALA A 94 -3.85 -7.89 -23.67
N ALA A 95 -4.59 -6.99 -24.33
CA ALA A 95 -5.16 -7.25 -25.67
C ALA A 95 -4.09 -7.55 -26.73
N GLU A 96 -2.88 -7.01 -26.57
CA GLU A 96 -1.72 -7.29 -27.43
C GLU A 96 -0.86 -8.46 -26.93
N GLY A 97 -1.28 -9.16 -25.88
CA GLY A 97 -0.55 -10.26 -25.25
C GLY A 97 0.73 -9.82 -24.51
N ARG A 98 0.89 -8.52 -24.27
CA ARG A 98 2.07 -7.97 -23.57
C ARG A 98 1.89 -8.06 -22.05
N THR A 99 2.98 -8.35 -21.36
CA THR A 99 3.05 -8.27 -19.91
C THR A 99 3.23 -6.82 -19.48
N SER A 100 2.42 -6.40 -18.50
CA SER A 100 2.54 -5.08 -17.86
C SER A 100 3.28 -5.20 -16.53
N VAL A 101 4.15 -4.23 -16.20
CA VAL A 101 4.88 -4.23 -14.92
C VAL A 101 4.67 -2.91 -14.20
N LEU A 102 4.20 -2.98 -12.95
CA LEU A 102 4.04 -1.84 -12.07
C LEU A 102 5.01 -1.90 -10.88
N GLY A 103 5.74 -0.81 -10.68
CA GLY A 103 6.59 -0.61 -9.51
C GLY A 103 5.78 -0.16 -8.30
N ALA A 104 5.83 -0.93 -7.20
CA ALA A 104 5.17 -0.59 -5.95
C ALA A 104 5.95 -1.10 -4.74
N TYR A 105 5.98 -0.34 -3.65
CA TYR A 105 6.53 -0.83 -2.39
C TYR A 105 5.76 -2.05 -1.89
N ALA A 106 6.49 -2.98 -1.26
CA ALA A 106 5.94 -4.27 -0.86
C ALA A 106 4.85 -4.19 0.22
N LEU A 107 4.84 -3.13 1.03
CA LEU A 107 3.76 -2.82 1.97
C LEU A 107 3.09 -1.51 1.58
N GLY A 108 1.76 -1.48 1.64
CA GLY A 108 0.90 -0.33 1.39
C GLY A 108 0.59 -0.15 -0.09
N LYS A 109 1.53 0.37 -0.91
CA LYS A 109 1.27 0.71 -2.32
C LYS A 109 0.86 -0.49 -3.17
N ALA A 110 1.53 -1.64 -3.03
CA ALA A 110 1.18 -2.84 -3.79
C ALA A 110 -0.23 -3.34 -3.46
N GLN A 111 -0.60 -3.36 -2.18
CA GLN A 111 -1.92 -3.81 -1.75
C GLN A 111 -3.02 -2.83 -2.14
N ARG A 112 -2.75 -1.52 -2.05
CA ARG A 112 -3.66 -0.49 -2.56
C ARG A 112 -3.94 -0.65 -4.06
N LEU A 113 -2.94 -1.00 -4.87
CA LEU A 113 -3.14 -1.35 -6.27
C LEU A 113 -4.02 -2.60 -6.41
N LEU A 114 -3.69 -3.67 -5.67
CA LEU A 114 -4.41 -4.96 -5.75
C LEU A 114 -5.92 -4.84 -5.50
N VAL A 115 -6.35 -3.98 -4.58
CA VAL A 115 -7.79 -3.81 -4.28
C VAL A 115 -8.55 -3.02 -5.36
N HIS A 116 -7.84 -2.35 -6.27
CA HIS A 116 -8.42 -1.51 -7.32
C HIS A 116 -8.15 -2.02 -8.75
N LEU A 117 -7.27 -3.01 -8.90
CA LEU A 117 -7.04 -3.65 -10.20
C LEU A 117 -8.23 -4.53 -10.58
N ASN A 118 -8.66 -4.46 -11.84
CA ASN A 118 -9.73 -5.31 -12.35
C ASN A 118 -9.18 -6.70 -12.74
N PRO A 119 -9.49 -7.78 -11.98
CA PRO A 119 -8.97 -9.11 -12.25
C PRO A 119 -9.52 -9.75 -13.54
N ASP A 120 -10.56 -9.19 -14.13
CA ASP A 120 -11.13 -9.70 -15.39
C ASP A 120 -10.27 -9.36 -16.61
N ILE A 121 -9.30 -8.44 -16.49
CA ILE A 121 -8.39 -8.07 -17.58
C ILE A 121 -7.37 -9.20 -17.83
N GLY A 122 -6.82 -9.80 -16.77
CA GLY A 122 -5.82 -10.84 -16.90
C GLY A 122 -5.21 -11.28 -15.58
N PRO A 123 -4.21 -12.19 -15.61
CA PRO A 123 -3.54 -12.65 -14.40
C PRO A 123 -2.78 -11.54 -13.70
N ILE A 124 -2.92 -11.43 -12.36
CA ILE A 124 -2.13 -10.52 -11.53
C ILE A 124 -1.01 -11.32 -10.85
N LEU A 125 0.23 -10.92 -11.08
CA LEU A 125 1.41 -11.56 -10.53
C LEU A 125 2.09 -10.66 -9.50
N SER A 126 2.61 -11.23 -8.44
CA SER A 126 3.32 -10.49 -7.39
C SER A 126 4.75 -11.01 -7.19
N HIS A 127 5.70 -10.09 -7.11
CA HIS A 127 7.05 -10.40 -6.64
C HIS A 127 7.01 -11.02 -5.24
N THR A 128 7.93 -11.93 -4.94
CA THR A 128 7.98 -12.66 -3.65
C THR A 128 7.87 -11.75 -2.41
N ALA A 129 8.49 -10.56 -2.45
CA ALA A 129 8.41 -9.63 -1.33
C ALA A 129 6.97 -9.09 -1.11
N ILE A 130 6.24 -8.83 -2.21
CA ILE A 130 4.84 -8.40 -2.16
C ILE A 130 3.94 -9.57 -1.72
N ALA A 131 4.14 -10.76 -2.32
CA ALA A 131 3.35 -11.94 -1.99
C ALA A 131 3.43 -12.30 -0.50
N LYS A 132 4.63 -12.24 0.11
CA LYS A 132 4.79 -12.47 1.56
C LYS A 132 4.00 -11.48 2.42
N THR A 133 3.95 -10.21 2.00
CA THR A 133 3.15 -9.18 2.68
C THR A 133 1.66 -9.46 2.50
N ASN A 134 1.24 -9.81 1.28
CA ASN A 134 -0.15 -10.16 0.99
C ASN A 134 -0.62 -11.34 1.85
N ASP A 135 0.19 -12.40 1.98
CA ASP A 135 -0.13 -13.57 2.82
C ASP A 135 -0.31 -13.21 4.30
N ILE A 136 0.44 -12.23 4.81
CA ILE A 136 0.29 -11.75 6.18
C ILE A 136 -1.03 -11.00 6.34
N LEU A 137 -1.35 -10.10 5.41
CA LEU A 137 -2.55 -9.28 5.45
C LEU A 137 -3.82 -10.12 5.20
N ASP A 138 -3.73 -11.14 4.34
CA ASP A 138 -4.82 -12.08 4.08
C ASP A 138 -5.18 -12.89 5.34
N ARG A 139 -4.16 -13.43 6.06
CA ARG A 139 -4.36 -14.11 7.34
C ARG A 139 -4.98 -13.22 8.43
N GLN A 140 -4.84 -11.91 8.30
CA GLN A 140 -5.45 -10.93 9.20
C GLN A 140 -6.81 -10.41 8.69
N SER A 141 -7.30 -10.95 7.57
CA SER A 141 -8.54 -10.53 6.91
C SER A 141 -8.57 -9.04 6.51
N ILE A 142 -7.39 -8.46 6.26
CA ILE A 142 -7.23 -7.06 5.81
C ILE A 142 -7.29 -7.00 4.28
N LEU A 143 -6.73 -8.00 3.60
CA LEU A 143 -6.64 -8.08 2.15
C LEU A 143 -7.09 -9.47 1.68
N THR A 144 -7.96 -9.54 0.67
CA THR A 144 -8.15 -10.78 -0.08
C THR A 144 -7.09 -10.87 -1.16
N ASN A 145 -6.12 -11.79 -0.98
CA ASN A 145 -5.03 -11.94 -1.94
C ASN A 145 -5.49 -12.73 -3.18
N ASN A 146 -5.59 -12.06 -4.31
CA ASN A 146 -5.94 -12.64 -5.62
C ASN A 146 -4.74 -12.69 -6.59
N SER A 147 -3.52 -12.39 -6.13
CA SER A 147 -2.33 -12.40 -6.97
C SER A 147 -1.56 -13.72 -6.88
N ILE A 148 -0.94 -14.11 -7.98
CA ILE A 148 -0.09 -15.30 -8.08
C ILE A 148 1.35 -14.91 -7.76
N GLN A 149 1.98 -15.60 -6.82
CA GLN A 149 3.39 -15.36 -6.51
C GLN A 149 4.29 -15.79 -7.67
N VAL A 150 5.18 -14.91 -8.09
CA VAL A 150 6.23 -15.23 -9.07
C VAL A 150 7.33 -16.05 -8.41
N THR A 151 7.27 -17.37 -8.57
CA THR A 151 8.30 -18.32 -8.14
C THR A 151 9.32 -18.60 -9.25
N ALA A 152 10.44 -19.28 -8.91
CA ALA A 152 11.44 -19.67 -9.90
C ALA A 152 10.86 -20.58 -11.00
N ASN A 153 9.88 -21.41 -10.65
CA ASN A 153 9.28 -22.41 -11.54
C ASN A 153 8.03 -21.91 -12.27
N LEU A 154 7.59 -20.67 -12.04
CA LEU A 154 6.43 -20.13 -12.74
C LEU A 154 6.79 -19.83 -14.19
N ASP A 155 6.12 -20.51 -15.11
CA ASP A 155 6.24 -20.20 -16.53
C ASP A 155 5.33 -19.04 -16.91
N VAL A 156 5.90 -17.85 -16.92
CA VAL A 156 5.19 -16.60 -17.23
C VAL A 156 4.74 -16.49 -18.67
N LYS A 157 5.31 -17.31 -19.59
CA LYS A 157 4.90 -17.35 -21.01
C LYS A 157 3.49 -17.91 -21.19
N ASN A 158 3.03 -18.71 -20.24
CA ASN A 158 1.68 -19.27 -20.24
C ASN A 158 0.65 -18.33 -19.60
N LEU A 159 1.04 -17.09 -19.27
CA LEU A 159 0.20 -16.07 -18.65
C LEU A 159 0.23 -14.77 -19.49
N PRO A 160 -0.25 -14.83 -20.76
CA PRO A 160 -0.24 -13.65 -21.62
C PRO A 160 -1.13 -12.54 -21.03
N GLY A 161 -0.74 -11.29 -21.27
CA GLY A 161 -1.48 -10.14 -20.76
C GLY A 161 -1.42 -9.95 -19.24
N ALA A 162 -0.51 -10.64 -18.53
CA ALA A 162 -0.39 -10.51 -17.10
C ALA A 162 0.05 -9.11 -16.68
N LEU A 163 -0.40 -8.69 -15.48
CA LEU A 163 0.15 -7.54 -14.77
C LEU A 163 1.01 -8.02 -13.59
N VAL A 164 2.23 -7.49 -13.50
CA VAL A 164 3.22 -7.86 -12.50
C VAL A 164 3.46 -6.71 -11.54
N LEU A 165 3.23 -6.93 -10.25
CA LEU A 165 3.60 -5.99 -9.19
C LEU A 165 4.97 -6.36 -8.61
N ALA A 166 5.89 -5.39 -8.59
CA ALA A 166 7.25 -5.61 -8.10
C ALA A 166 7.79 -4.39 -7.34
N PRO A 167 8.63 -4.57 -6.31
CA PRO A 167 9.28 -3.45 -5.65
C PRO A 167 10.26 -2.75 -6.62
N PRO A 168 10.51 -1.43 -6.46
CA PRO A 168 11.38 -0.67 -7.35
C PRO A 168 12.75 -1.31 -7.59
N SER A 169 13.33 -1.95 -6.57
CA SER A 169 14.60 -2.65 -6.67
C SER A 169 14.58 -3.85 -7.63
N ALA A 170 13.43 -4.51 -7.80
CA ALA A 170 13.29 -5.61 -8.74
C ALA A 170 13.25 -5.12 -10.20
N LEU A 171 12.75 -3.92 -10.44
CA LEU A 171 12.62 -3.34 -11.79
C LEU A 171 13.97 -3.05 -12.46
N VAL A 172 15.01 -2.79 -11.66
CA VAL A 172 16.38 -2.55 -12.15
C VAL A 172 17.26 -3.78 -12.07
N SER A 173 16.69 -4.95 -11.79
CA SER A 173 17.43 -6.21 -11.60
C SER A 173 17.23 -7.18 -12.77
N ALA A 174 18.06 -8.25 -12.79
CA ALA A 174 17.90 -9.35 -13.75
C ALA A 174 16.55 -10.09 -13.62
N TRP A 175 15.85 -9.92 -12.49
CA TRP A 175 14.54 -10.52 -12.26
C TRP A 175 13.50 -10.11 -13.31
N LEU A 176 13.56 -8.87 -13.78
CA LEU A 176 12.63 -8.33 -14.79
C LEU A 176 12.76 -9.03 -16.15
N ARG A 177 13.95 -9.50 -16.53
CA ARG A 177 14.22 -10.12 -17.84
C ARG A 177 13.37 -11.34 -18.14
N ARG A 178 12.82 -11.99 -17.10
CA ARG A 178 11.97 -13.18 -17.26
C ARG A 178 10.61 -12.90 -17.93
N PHE A 179 10.19 -11.63 -17.95
CA PHE A 179 8.92 -11.22 -18.55
C PHE A 179 9.05 -10.81 -20.03
N GLY A 180 10.27 -10.85 -20.59
CA GLY A 180 10.53 -10.39 -21.96
C GLY A 180 10.52 -8.86 -22.07
N PRO A 181 10.25 -8.33 -23.26
CA PRO A 181 10.01 -6.89 -23.46
C PRO A 181 8.75 -6.48 -22.70
N VAL A 182 8.87 -5.53 -21.80
CA VAL A 182 7.79 -5.00 -20.96
C VAL A 182 7.68 -3.49 -21.15
#